data_155ecb96d81c0b7f513ce71a9cab95c8
#
_entry.id   155ecb96d81c0b7f513ce71a9cab95c8
#
_cell.length_a   1.000
_cell.length_b   1.000
_cell.length_c   1.000
_cell.angle_alpha   90.00
_cell.angle_beta   90.00
_cell.angle_gamma   90.00
#
_symmetry.space_group_name_H-M   'P 1'
#
loop_
_entity.id
_entity.type
_entity.pdbx_description
1 polymer ?
#
loop_
_entity_poly.entity_id
_entity_poly.type
_entity_poly.pdbx_seq_one_letter_code
_entity_poly.pdbx_strand_id
1 'polypeptide(L)'
;MTVTTQTDIREARDFTSIYQPPLIDGDFLGKHIITVDQFTRKDLQIIFDATASLKRRLRQSDRGLVELCSGKVMALLFFESSTRTDMSFQAAMRRLGGEVIGASNGIQFSSMYKGEDLADTVRAAGCYADVIALRHPEVGSSYEAAYYLDQLREKLGRQTVIVSGGDGIGEHPTQALLDMYTIVEFKNGVDGQTITMVGDLRHGRTVHSLAKLIARIGGQGVRVDLVAPPMLKMPAAIVETLRAAGMVVRETDSLDDVLADSDVIYWTRVQEERFEDRAEYDAIKDGFIMTPPVLARAKADAILMHPLPRKHEMGTPADHDILDADPRAVYFRQMENGMFVRMALLAKVLRGAYV
;
A
#
# COMPACT_ATOMS: atom_id res chain seq x y z
N MET A 1 -50.75 13.41 -0.34
CA MET A 1 -49.38 13.93 -0.61
C MET A 1 -48.36 12.96 -0.01
N THR A 2 -47.87 12.09 -0.85
CA THR A 2 -46.87 11.07 -0.44
C THR A 2 -45.50 11.71 -0.61
N VAL A 3 -44.88 12.09 0.49
CA VAL A 3 -43.50 12.58 0.48
C VAL A 3 -42.61 11.32 0.46
N THR A 4 -42.17 10.94 -0.73
CA THR A 4 -41.15 9.93 -0.91
C THR A 4 -39.79 10.64 -0.81
N THR A 5 -39.26 10.80 0.38
CA THR A 5 -37.86 11.09 0.58
C THR A 5 -37.12 9.76 0.63
N GLN A 6 -36.84 9.20 -0.53
CA GLN A 6 -35.78 8.23 -0.68
C GLN A 6 -34.47 9.03 -0.53
N THR A 7 -33.95 9.12 0.68
CA THR A 7 -32.57 9.53 0.89
C THR A 7 -31.74 8.44 0.23
N ASP A 8 -31.15 8.73 -0.92
CA ASP A 8 -30.15 7.88 -1.54
C ASP A 8 -29.03 7.68 -0.50
N ILE A 9 -28.97 6.46 0.07
CA ILE A 9 -27.89 6.07 0.97
C ILE A 9 -26.65 5.98 0.08
N ARG A 10 -25.69 6.88 0.29
CA ARG A 10 -24.42 6.87 -0.44
C ARG A 10 -23.59 5.68 0.01
N GLU A 11 -23.08 4.93 -0.95
CA GLU A 11 -22.10 3.87 -0.69
C GLU A 11 -20.69 4.47 -0.63
N ALA A 12 -19.77 3.80 0.07
CA ALA A 12 -18.37 4.26 0.17
C ALA A 12 -17.73 4.55 -1.21
N ARG A 13 -18.08 3.75 -2.23
CA ARG A 13 -17.60 3.93 -3.61
C ARG A 13 -17.99 5.27 -4.23
N ASP A 14 -19.14 5.84 -3.87
CA ASP A 14 -19.61 7.11 -4.43
C ASP A 14 -18.68 8.26 -4.06
N PHE A 15 -18.02 8.15 -2.88
CA PHE A 15 -17.10 9.16 -2.39
C PHE A 15 -15.83 9.29 -3.23
N THR A 16 -15.47 8.31 -4.05
CA THR A 16 -14.36 8.44 -5.01
C THR A 16 -14.63 9.52 -6.08
N SER A 17 -15.90 9.85 -6.35
CA SER A 17 -16.30 10.93 -7.25
C SER A 17 -16.66 12.22 -6.52
N ILE A 18 -17.13 12.13 -5.28
CA ILE A 18 -17.59 13.26 -4.45
C ILE A 18 -16.43 14.00 -3.81
N TYR A 19 -15.44 13.25 -3.29
CA TYR A 19 -14.28 13.80 -2.59
C TYR A 19 -13.02 13.73 -3.46
N GLN A 20 -12.43 14.89 -3.71
CA GLN A 20 -11.17 14.97 -4.43
C GLN A 20 -10.04 15.31 -3.45
N PRO A 21 -9.20 14.32 -3.10
CA PRO A 21 -8.10 14.57 -2.17
C PRO A 21 -7.12 15.58 -2.80
N PRO A 22 -6.68 16.61 -2.03
CA PRO A 22 -5.74 17.57 -2.55
C PRO A 22 -4.41 16.91 -2.90
N LEU A 23 -3.75 17.40 -3.95
CA LEU A 23 -2.38 17.00 -4.28
C LEU A 23 -1.45 17.37 -3.12
N ILE A 24 -0.40 16.57 -2.94
CA ILE A 24 0.62 16.84 -1.90
C ILE A 24 1.44 18.08 -2.28
N ASP A 25 1.99 18.12 -3.47
CA ASP A 25 2.72 19.27 -4.04
C ASP A 25 3.75 19.88 -3.04
N GLY A 26 4.54 19.03 -2.43
CA GLY A 26 5.60 19.39 -1.48
C GLY A 26 5.13 19.68 -0.05
N ASP A 27 3.85 19.89 0.19
CA ASP A 27 3.26 20.12 1.51
C ASP A 27 2.38 18.96 1.95
N PHE A 28 2.80 18.26 2.97
CA PHE A 28 2.10 17.11 3.55
C PHE A 28 1.25 17.47 4.76
N LEU A 29 1.53 18.62 5.40
CA LEU A 29 0.95 18.94 6.70
C LEU A 29 -0.58 18.98 6.64
N GLY A 30 -1.20 18.15 7.48
CA GLY A 30 -2.65 18.07 7.60
C GLY A 30 -3.37 17.47 6.38
N LYS A 31 -2.67 16.91 5.39
CA LYS A 31 -3.30 16.28 4.22
C LYS A 31 -3.57 14.81 4.46
N HIS A 32 -4.74 14.36 4.01
CA HIS A 32 -5.09 12.94 3.96
C HIS A 32 -4.22 12.21 2.93
N ILE A 33 -3.84 10.97 3.21
CA ILE A 33 -3.09 10.07 2.31
C ILE A 33 -3.98 8.89 1.97
N ILE A 34 -4.69 8.96 0.84
CA ILE A 34 -5.74 7.99 0.48
C ILE A 34 -5.58 7.37 -0.90
N THR A 35 -4.84 8.00 -1.81
CA THR A 35 -4.56 7.48 -3.16
C THR A 35 -3.13 7.81 -3.58
N VAL A 36 -2.57 7.00 -4.47
CA VAL A 36 -1.26 7.28 -5.09
C VAL A 36 -1.31 8.47 -6.05
N ASP A 37 -2.49 8.85 -6.52
CA ASP A 37 -2.68 9.96 -7.45
C ASP A 37 -2.38 11.34 -6.82
N GLN A 38 -2.28 11.40 -5.48
CA GLN A 38 -1.93 12.62 -4.76
C GLN A 38 -0.45 13.03 -4.93
N PHE A 39 0.42 12.09 -5.34
CA PHE A 39 1.86 12.30 -5.32
C PHE A 39 2.43 12.68 -6.68
N THR A 40 3.40 13.57 -6.67
CA THR A 40 4.31 13.84 -7.77
C THR A 40 5.66 13.15 -7.55
N ARG A 41 6.52 13.12 -8.57
CA ARG A 41 7.91 12.60 -8.42
C ARG A 41 8.66 13.37 -7.30
N LYS A 42 8.44 14.68 -7.17
CA LYS A 42 9.03 15.50 -6.11
C LYS A 42 8.56 15.08 -4.72
N ASP A 43 7.28 14.77 -4.57
CA ASP A 43 6.73 14.32 -3.28
C ASP A 43 7.32 12.98 -2.86
N LEU A 44 7.53 12.06 -3.81
CA LEU A 44 8.21 10.80 -3.53
C LEU A 44 9.65 11.02 -3.07
N GLN A 45 10.39 11.94 -3.73
CA GLN A 45 11.75 12.27 -3.29
C GLN A 45 11.76 12.78 -1.86
N ILE A 46 10.84 13.69 -1.50
CA ILE A 46 10.70 14.21 -0.13
C ILE A 46 10.44 13.07 0.88
N ILE A 47 9.53 12.16 0.58
CA ILE A 47 9.22 11.03 1.47
C ILE A 47 10.39 10.05 1.55
N PHE A 48 11.07 9.78 0.45
CA PHE A 48 12.17 8.82 0.41
C PHE A 48 13.41 9.36 1.13
N ASP A 49 13.71 10.66 0.99
CA ASP A 49 14.78 11.31 1.73
C ASP A 49 14.49 11.31 3.23
N ALA A 50 13.27 11.64 3.62
CA ALA A 50 12.81 11.55 5.01
C ALA A 50 12.91 10.10 5.53
N THR A 51 12.48 9.12 4.74
CA THR A 51 12.56 7.69 5.09
C THR A 51 14.01 7.27 5.32
N ALA A 52 14.92 7.60 4.41
CA ALA A 52 16.35 7.30 4.54
C ALA A 52 16.99 7.99 5.76
N SER A 53 16.59 9.25 6.02
CA SER A 53 17.04 10.01 7.20
C SER A 53 16.59 9.34 8.50
N LEU A 54 15.28 9.03 8.63
CA LEU A 54 14.73 8.37 9.81
C LEU A 54 15.33 7.00 10.04
N LYS A 55 15.57 6.23 8.96
CA LYS A 55 16.22 4.91 9.02
C LYS A 55 17.64 5.00 9.59
N ARG A 56 18.45 5.98 9.16
CA ARG A 56 19.78 6.23 9.71
C ARG A 56 19.73 6.67 11.17
N ARG A 57 18.90 7.67 11.49
CA ARG A 57 18.77 8.21 12.85
C ARG A 57 18.31 7.17 13.85
N LEU A 58 17.32 6.34 13.48
CA LEU A 58 16.82 5.29 14.36
C LEU A 58 17.87 4.21 14.66
N ARG A 59 18.70 3.85 13.67
CA ARG A 59 19.78 2.88 13.86
C ARG A 59 20.92 3.40 14.75
N GLN A 60 21.04 4.72 14.90
CA GLN A 60 22.02 5.40 15.72
C GLN A 60 21.48 5.79 17.11
N SER A 61 20.19 5.59 17.38
CA SER A 61 19.53 6.02 18.61
C SER A 61 18.93 4.85 19.37
N ASP A 62 19.33 4.68 20.62
CA ASP A 62 18.77 3.68 21.52
C ASP A 62 17.38 4.08 22.07
N ARG A 63 16.99 5.36 21.93
CA ARG A 63 15.75 5.93 22.48
C ARG A 63 14.65 6.17 21.46
N GLY A 64 14.88 5.80 20.18
CA GLY A 64 13.98 6.14 19.10
C GLY A 64 14.05 7.63 18.73
N LEU A 65 13.00 8.14 18.08
CA LEU A 65 12.88 9.52 17.60
C LEU A 65 11.66 10.17 18.27
N VAL A 66 11.56 10.01 19.58
CA VAL A 66 10.38 10.35 20.40
C VAL A 66 9.99 11.83 20.36
N GLU A 67 10.89 12.70 19.98
CA GLU A 67 10.64 14.14 19.84
C GLU A 67 9.74 14.49 18.65
N LEU A 68 9.69 13.63 17.62
CA LEU A 68 9.04 13.97 16.34
C LEU A 68 7.52 14.02 16.42
N CYS A 69 6.89 13.09 17.14
CA CYS A 69 5.42 13.04 17.29
C CYS A 69 4.96 13.01 18.77
N SER A 70 5.79 13.44 19.70
CA SER A 70 5.39 13.53 21.10
C SER A 70 4.09 14.35 21.26
N GLY A 71 3.14 13.84 22.03
CA GLY A 71 1.83 14.44 22.25
C GLY A 71 0.84 14.27 21.08
N LYS A 72 1.18 13.50 20.06
CA LYS A 72 0.29 13.13 18.96
C LYS A 72 -0.32 11.75 19.19
N VAL A 73 -1.57 11.58 18.81
CA VAL A 73 -2.34 10.35 18.98
C VAL A 73 -2.75 9.82 17.60
N MET A 74 -2.46 8.55 17.33
CA MET A 74 -2.95 7.82 16.16
C MET A 74 -4.03 6.83 16.56
N ALA A 75 -5.20 6.89 15.91
CA ALA A 75 -6.19 5.84 15.99
C ALA A 75 -5.97 4.79 14.89
N LEU A 76 -6.11 3.51 15.25
CA LEU A 76 -6.10 2.39 14.30
C LEU A 76 -7.52 1.86 14.14
N LEU A 77 -8.08 2.02 12.93
CA LEU A 77 -9.40 1.52 12.56
C LEU A 77 -9.26 0.49 11.45
N PHE A 78 -9.07 -0.77 11.83
CA PHE A 78 -8.89 -1.88 10.90
C PHE A 78 -10.10 -2.79 10.90
N PHE A 79 -10.97 -2.61 9.92
CA PHE A 79 -12.18 -3.39 9.68
C PHE A 79 -11.90 -4.69 8.91
N GLU A 80 -10.76 -4.75 8.24
CA GLU A 80 -10.21 -5.94 7.59
C GLU A 80 -8.89 -6.31 8.26
N SER A 81 -8.74 -7.57 8.69
CA SER A 81 -7.53 -8.04 9.38
C SER A 81 -6.27 -7.86 8.57
N SER A 82 -5.24 -7.30 9.17
CA SER A 82 -3.92 -7.13 8.55
C SER A 82 -2.82 -7.00 9.58
N THR A 83 -2.23 -8.12 9.98
CA THR A 83 -1.19 -8.17 11.02
C THR A 83 0.00 -7.25 10.70
N ARG A 84 0.54 -7.33 9.48
CA ARG A 84 1.74 -6.57 9.09
C ARG A 84 1.49 -5.07 9.02
N THR A 85 0.40 -4.65 8.38
CA THR A 85 0.07 -3.23 8.21
C THR A 85 -0.23 -2.59 9.56
N ASP A 86 -1.01 -3.27 10.40
CA ASP A 86 -1.33 -2.85 11.76
C ASP A 86 -0.05 -2.67 12.60
N MET A 87 0.73 -3.74 12.78
CA MET A 87 1.98 -3.69 13.56
C MET A 87 2.96 -2.63 13.02
N SER A 88 3.03 -2.45 11.71
CA SER A 88 3.91 -1.46 11.10
C SER A 88 3.48 -0.03 11.40
N PHE A 89 2.18 0.30 11.36
CA PHE A 89 1.69 1.61 11.77
C PHE A 89 1.92 1.85 13.26
N GLN A 90 1.62 0.87 14.12
CA GLN A 90 1.87 0.96 15.56
C GLN A 90 3.35 1.22 15.86
N ALA A 91 4.24 0.42 15.26
CA ALA A 91 5.68 0.58 15.43
C ALA A 91 6.15 1.95 14.94
N ALA A 92 5.67 2.40 13.77
CA ALA A 92 6.02 3.70 13.19
C ALA A 92 5.65 4.84 14.15
N MET A 93 4.42 4.88 14.64
CA MET A 93 3.95 5.97 15.51
C MET A 93 4.69 5.99 16.85
N ARG A 94 4.86 4.82 17.50
CA ARG A 94 5.56 4.72 18.78
C ARG A 94 7.04 5.08 18.68
N ARG A 95 7.71 4.69 17.58
CA ARG A 95 9.12 5.08 17.36
C ARG A 95 9.30 6.59 17.12
N LEU A 96 8.26 7.28 16.70
CA LEU A 96 8.22 8.74 16.60
C LEU A 96 7.81 9.43 17.92
N GLY A 97 7.51 8.68 18.97
CA GLY A 97 7.11 9.20 20.29
C GLY A 97 5.64 9.56 20.38
N GLY A 98 4.81 9.15 19.42
CA GLY A 98 3.36 9.32 19.50
C GLY A 98 2.67 8.13 20.15
N GLU A 99 1.44 8.37 20.58
CA GLU A 99 0.58 7.36 21.21
C GLU A 99 -0.31 6.68 20.16
N VAL A 100 -0.72 5.44 20.47
CA VAL A 100 -1.61 4.65 19.61
C VAL A 100 -2.82 4.21 20.44
N ILE A 101 -3.99 4.56 19.95
CA ILE A 101 -5.27 4.03 20.40
C ILE A 101 -5.89 3.23 19.25
N GLY A 102 -6.69 2.23 19.56
CA GLY A 102 -7.29 1.47 18.48
C GLY A 102 -8.23 0.39 18.96
N ALA A 103 -9.09 0.02 18.04
CA ALA A 103 -10.03 -1.08 18.17
C ALA A 103 -9.74 -2.15 17.10
N SER A 104 -8.47 -2.42 16.79
CA SER A 104 -8.08 -3.53 15.91
C SER A 104 -8.65 -4.83 16.50
N ASN A 105 -9.36 -5.59 15.69
CA ASN A 105 -10.12 -6.80 16.08
C ASN A 105 -11.33 -6.56 17.00
N GLY A 106 -11.45 -5.40 17.65
CA GLY A 106 -12.59 -5.06 18.50
C GLY A 106 -13.73 -4.34 17.78
N ILE A 107 -13.46 -3.79 16.58
CA ILE A 107 -14.48 -3.05 15.81
C ILE A 107 -15.67 -3.94 15.46
N GLN A 108 -15.45 -5.21 15.12
CA GLN A 108 -16.51 -6.19 14.85
C GLN A 108 -17.42 -6.47 16.06
N PHE A 109 -16.99 -6.11 17.27
CA PHE A 109 -17.72 -6.34 18.52
C PHE A 109 -18.19 -5.04 19.19
N SER A 110 -17.97 -3.86 18.57
CA SER A 110 -18.29 -2.56 19.14
C SER A 110 -19.52 -1.89 18.49
N SER A 111 -19.41 -0.61 18.20
CA SER A 111 -20.51 0.22 17.71
C SER A 111 -21.06 -0.23 16.35
N MET A 112 -20.20 -0.75 15.43
CA MET A 112 -20.66 -1.25 14.12
C MET A 112 -21.57 -2.48 14.25
N TYR A 113 -21.33 -3.36 15.22
CA TYR A 113 -22.25 -4.47 15.49
C TYR A 113 -23.64 -3.96 15.92
N LYS A 114 -23.72 -2.72 16.41
CA LYS A 114 -24.95 -2.02 16.76
C LYS A 114 -25.54 -1.21 15.61
N GLY A 115 -24.93 -1.27 14.41
CA GLY A 115 -25.40 -0.55 13.23
C GLY A 115 -24.80 0.86 13.04
N GLU A 116 -23.72 1.22 13.77
CA GLU A 116 -22.99 2.47 13.51
C GLU A 116 -22.33 2.43 12.13
N ASP A 117 -22.46 3.49 11.36
CA ASP A 117 -21.80 3.63 10.06
C ASP A 117 -20.33 4.06 10.18
N LEU A 118 -19.60 3.99 9.05
CA LEU A 118 -18.21 4.41 9.00
C LEU A 118 -18.05 5.91 9.30
N ALA A 119 -19.01 6.72 8.84
CA ALA A 119 -18.99 8.16 9.01
C ALA A 119 -18.97 8.57 10.50
N ASP A 120 -19.81 7.95 11.31
CA ASP A 120 -19.86 8.25 12.74
C ASP A 120 -18.67 7.67 13.48
N THR A 121 -18.24 6.46 13.13
CA THR A 121 -17.03 5.85 13.70
C THR A 121 -15.78 6.72 13.48
N VAL A 122 -15.55 7.24 12.25
CA VAL A 122 -14.38 8.07 11.98
C VAL A 122 -14.49 9.46 12.61
N ARG A 123 -15.69 10.04 12.71
CA ARG A 123 -15.91 11.30 13.43
C ARG A 123 -15.61 11.15 14.93
N ALA A 124 -16.11 10.07 15.55
CA ALA A 124 -15.82 9.78 16.95
C ALA A 124 -14.32 9.61 17.19
N ALA A 125 -13.62 8.80 16.37
CA ALA A 125 -12.17 8.67 16.44
C ALA A 125 -11.45 10.00 16.19
N GLY A 126 -11.96 10.83 15.28
CA GLY A 126 -11.46 12.17 14.98
C GLY A 126 -11.55 13.15 16.15
N CYS A 127 -12.46 12.91 17.11
CA CYS A 127 -12.51 13.71 18.35
C CYS A 127 -11.31 13.41 19.28
N TYR A 128 -10.66 12.26 19.13
CA TYR A 128 -9.60 11.81 20.06
C TYR A 128 -8.22 11.77 19.42
N ALA A 129 -8.12 11.58 18.13
CA ALA A 129 -6.86 11.35 17.43
C ALA A 129 -6.47 12.51 16.49
N ASP A 130 -5.16 12.65 16.23
CA ASP A 130 -4.61 13.57 15.24
C ASP A 130 -4.49 12.93 13.85
N VAL A 131 -4.37 11.60 13.81
CA VAL A 131 -4.31 10.80 12.58
C VAL A 131 -5.06 9.48 12.79
N ILE A 132 -5.74 9.02 11.74
CA ILE A 132 -6.40 7.71 11.70
C ILE A 132 -5.75 6.87 10.61
N ALA A 133 -5.17 5.73 10.97
CA ALA A 133 -4.80 4.70 10.01
C ALA A 133 -6.02 3.81 9.77
N LEU A 134 -6.61 3.93 8.59
CA LEU A 134 -7.85 3.25 8.21
C LEU A 134 -7.59 2.10 7.25
N ARG A 135 -8.14 0.92 7.54
CA ARG A 135 -8.24 -0.20 6.61
C ARG A 135 -9.66 -0.75 6.60
N HIS A 136 -10.27 -0.79 5.42
CA HIS A 136 -11.67 -1.19 5.26
C HIS A 136 -11.83 -2.16 4.07
N PRO A 137 -12.80 -3.10 4.08
CA PRO A 137 -13.05 -3.99 2.95
C PRO A 137 -13.71 -3.33 1.75
N GLU A 138 -14.38 -2.18 1.92
CA GLU A 138 -15.10 -1.49 0.86
C GLU A 138 -14.22 -0.45 0.17
N VAL A 139 -14.26 -0.44 -1.17
CA VAL A 139 -13.59 0.56 -2.01
C VAL A 139 -14.21 1.94 -1.79
N GLY A 140 -13.36 2.96 -1.61
CA GLY A 140 -13.80 4.34 -1.38
C GLY A 140 -13.93 4.74 0.09
N SER A 141 -13.83 3.79 1.03
CA SER A 141 -13.97 4.08 2.47
C SER A 141 -12.98 5.11 2.98
N SER A 142 -11.76 5.18 2.43
CA SER A 142 -10.79 6.21 2.80
C SER A 142 -11.20 7.60 2.30
N TYR A 143 -11.89 7.67 1.17
CA TYR A 143 -12.46 8.93 0.62
C TYR A 143 -13.65 9.39 1.47
N GLU A 144 -14.54 8.47 1.81
CA GLU A 144 -15.67 8.73 2.71
C GLU A 144 -15.20 9.26 4.07
N ALA A 145 -14.23 8.57 4.68
CA ALA A 145 -13.64 8.97 5.95
C ALA A 145 -13.02 10.37 5.88
N ALA A 146 -12.25 10.68 4.84
CA ALA A 146 -11.65 11.98 4.64
C ALA A 146 -12.70 13.09 4.49
N TYR A 147 -13.74 12.84 3.68
CA TYR A 147 -14.85 13.77 3.49
C TYR A 147 -15.52 14.16 4.81
N TYR A 148 -15.83 13.18 5.67
CA TYR A 148 -16.47 13.44 6.95
C TYR A 148 -15.55 14.05 7.98
N LEU A 149 -14.25 13.78 7.95
CA LEU A 149 -13.28 14.44 8.82
C LEU A 149 -13.04 15.90 8.44
N ASP A 150 -13.05 16.23 7.15
CA ASP A 150 -12.98 17.63 6.72
C ASP A 150 -14.19 18.43 7.20
N GLN A 151 -15.41 17.84 7.15
CA GLN A 151 -16.59 18.46 7.74
C GLN A 151 -16.49 18.59 9.26
N LEU A 152 -15.90 17.60 9.96
CA LEU A 152 -15.70 17.66 11.41
C LEU A 152 -14.71 18.76 11.78
N ARG A 153 -13.68 19.00 10.95
CA ARG A 153 -12.72 20.08 11.11
C ARG A 153 -13.39 21.44 11.19
N GLU A 154 -14.38 21.70 10.35
CA GLU A 154 -15.14 22.96 10.36
C GLU A 154 -15.85 23.20 11.69
N LYS A 155 -16.31 22.12 12.34
CA LYS A 155 -17.00 22.20 13.63
C LYS A 155 -16.08 22.33 14.83
N LEU A 156 -14.94 21.62 14.82
CA LEU A 156 -14.05 21.49 15.98
C LEU A 156 -12.84 22.42 15.92
N GLY A 157 -12.55 23.04 14.77
CA GLY A 157 -11.38 23.90 14.58
C GLY A 157 -10.04 23.13 14.65
N ARG A 158 -10.06 21.79 14.60
CA ARG A 158 -8.87 20.94 14.58
C ARG A 158 -8.95 19.90 13.47
N GLN A 159 -7.82 19.55 12.92
CA GLN A 159 -7.74 18.57 11.83
C GLN A 159 -7.29 17.21 12.34
N THR A 160 -7.99 16.17 11.90
CA THR A 160 -7.55 14.78 11.97
C THR A 160 -7.37 14.27 10.55
N VAL A 161 -6.25 13.62 10.25
CA VAL A 161 -5.95 13.14 8.91
C VAL A 161 -6.18 11.63 8.79
N ILE A 162 -6.59 11.17 7.61
CA ILE A 162 -6.62 9.74 7.24
C ILE A 162 -5.30 9.37 6.57
N VAL A 163 -4.74 8.21 6.96
CA VAL A 163 -3.72 7.50 6.19
C VAL A 163 -4.28 6.12 5.85
N SER A 164 -4.53 5.86 4.56
CA SER A 164 -5.11 4.61 4.12
C SER A 164 -4.16 3.43 4.30
N GLY A 165 -4.62 2.40 5.00
CA GLY A 165 -4.00 1.07 5.12
C GLY A 165 -4.58 0.05 4.15
N GLY A 166 -5.37 0.51 3.17
CA GLY A 166 -6.02 -0.27 2.12
C GLY A 166 -7.54 -0.29 2.21
N ASP A 167 -8.20 -0.20 1.05
CA ASP A 167 -9.65 -0.21 0.89
C ASP A 167 -10.09 -1.29 -0.12
N GLY A 168 -10.45 -2.44 0.36
CA GLY A 168 -10.91 -3.57 -0.46
C GLY A 168 -9.93 -3.94 -1.57
N ILE A 169 -10.41 -3.95 -2.81
CA ILE A 169 -9.60 -4.13 -4.04
C ILE A 169 -9.12 -2.81 -4.64
N GLY A 170 -9.43 -1.67 -4.03
CA GLY A 170 -9.08 -0.33 -4.48
C GLY A 170 -7.57 -0.06 -4.38
N GLU A 171 -7.16 0.76 -3.44
CA GLU A 171 -5.77 1.13 -3.30
C GLU A 171 -5.17 0.80 -1.92
N HIS A 172 -3.84 0.71 -1.91
CA HIS A 172 -3.03 0.66 -0.69
C HIS A 172 -1.83 1.60 -0.85
N PRO A 173 -2.02 2.92 -0.72
CA PRO A 173 -0.99 3.90 -1.07
C PRO A 173 0.29 3.71 -0.27
N THR A 174 0.23 3.40 1.02
CA THR A 174 1.43 3.16 1.82
C THR A 174 2.18 1.89 1.43
N GLN A 175 1.51 0.91 0.80
CA GLN A 175 2.18 -0.25 0.23
C GLN A 175 2.92 0.14 -1.06
N ALA A 176 2.27 0.86 -1.98
CA ALA A 176 2.93 1.33 -3.20
C ALA A 176 4.17 2.19 -2.89
N LEU A 177 4.08 3.06 -1.88
CA LEU A 177 5.20 3.91 -1.45
C LEU A 177 6.37 3.10 -0.88
N LEU A 178 6.12 2.09 -0.03
CA LEU A 178 7.19 1.25 0.52
C LEU A 178 7.82 0.34 -0.54
N ASP A 179 7.01 -0.16 -1.48
CA ASP A 179 7.49 -0.97 -2.61
C ASP A 179 8.40 -0.12 -3.51
N MET A 180 7.95 1.08 -3.86
CA MET A 180 8.73 2.02 -4.65
C MET A 180 10.01 2.45 -3.93
N TYR A 181 9.94 2.76 -2.62
CA TYR A 181 11.13 3.07 -1.84
C TYR A 181 12.14 1.91 -1.82
N THR A 182 11.65 0.67 -1.75
CA THR A 182 12.52 -0.51 -1.81
C THR A 182 13.21 -0.63 -3.18
N ILE A 183 12.48 -0.41 -4.27
CA ILE A 183 13.08 -0.36 -5.61
C ILE A 183 14.16 0.72 -5.67
N VAL A 184 13.85 1.94 -5.22
CA VAL A 184 14.82 3.04 -5.24
C VAL A 184 16.04 2.76 -4.36
N GLU A 185 15.86 2.14 -3.18
CA GLU A 185 16.96 1.79 -2.27
C GLU A 185 17.94 0.78 -2.90
N PHE A 186 17.44 -0.21 -3.64
CA PHE A 186 18.28 -1.28 -4.20
C PHE A 186 18.75 -1.04 -5.63
N LYS A 187 17.99 -0.26 -6.41
CA LYS A 187 18.25 -0.03 -7.83
C LYS A 187 18.62 1.43 -8.15
N ASN A 188 18.76 2.30 -7.12
CA ASN A 188 19.10 3.72 -7.25
C ASN A 188 18.10 4.52 -8.11
N GLY A 189 16.86 4.06 -8.21
CA GLY A 189 15.80 4.70 -9.00
C GLY A 189 14.99 3.71 -9.79
N VAL A 190 14.05 4.23 -10.57
CA VAL A 190 13.17 3.43 -11.45
C VAL A 190 13.51 3.58 -12.93
N ASP A 191 14.23 4.63 -13.30
CA ASP A 191 14.57 4.93 -14.71
C ASP A 191 15.41 3.79 -15.29
N GLY A 192 15.06 3.34 -16.49
CA GLY A 192 15.73 2.25 -17.19
C GLY A 192 15.48 0.85 -16.62
N GLN A 193 14.71 0.71 -15.55
CA GLN A 193 14.45 -0.58 -14.92
C GLN A 193 13.37 -1.38 -15.67
N THR A 194 13.55 -2.68 -15.72
CA THR A 194 12.52 -3.64 -16.08
C THR A 194 11.86 -4.19 -14.81
N ILE A 195 10.58 -3.86 -14.61
CA ILE A 195 9.80 -4.26 -13.46
C ILE A 195 8.84 -5.36 -13.88
N THR A 196 9.07 -6.57 -13.40
CA THR A 196 8.27 -7.76 -13.73
C THR A 196 7.34 -8.07 -12.57
N MET A 197 6.03 -8.00 -12.80
CA MET A 197 4.99 -8.33 -11.82
C MET A 197 4.42 -9.71 -12.16
N VAL A 198 4.41 -10.62 -11.17
CA VAL A 198 4.06 -12.04 -11.39
C VAL A 198 2.98 -12.50 -10.43
N GLY A 199 2.01 -13.27 -10.92
CA GLY A 199 1.00 -13.97 -10.12
C GLY A 199 -0.42 -13.45 -10.32
N ASP A 200 -1.15 -13.19 -9.23
CA ASP A 200 -2.52 -12.65 -9.32
C ASP A 200 -2.50 -11.14 -9.56
N LEU A 201 -2.46 -10.76 -10.82
CA LEU A 201 -2.49 -9.34 -11.22
C LEU A 201 -3.91 -8.78 -11.33
N ARG A 202 -4.94 -9.65 -11.31
CA ARG A 202 -6.34 -9.23 -11.42
C ARG A 202 -6.89 -8.70 -10.09
N HIS A 203 -6.58 -9.36 -8.97
CA HIS A 203 -7.14 -9.03 -7.66
C HIS A 203 -6.12 -8.37 -6.73
N GLY A 204 -4.87 -8.27 -7.17
CA GLY A 204 -3.76 -7.79 -6.37
C GLY A 204 -3.73 -6.27 -6.21
N ARG A 205 -4.41 -5.70 -5.19
CA ARG A 205 -4.36 -4.24 -4.94
C ARG A 205 -2.94 -3.69 -4.79
N THR A 206 -1.97 -4.50 -4.36
CA THR A 206 -0.57 -4.08 -4.21
C THR A 206 0.08 -3.82 -5.57
N VAL A 207 -0.10 -4.74 -6.53
CA VAL A 207 0.41 -4.54 -7.90
C VAL A 207 -0.35 -3.43 -8.63
N HIS A 208 -1.65 -3.26 -8.37
CA HIS A 208 -2.43 -2.16 -8.94
C HIS A 208 -1.89 -0.80 -8.47
N SER A 209 -1.73 -0.63 -7.14
CA SER A 209 -1.24 0.63 -6.58
C SER A 209 0.20 0.92 -6.99
N LEU A 210 1.06 -0.10 -7.05
CA LEU A 210 2.44 0.06 -7.53
C LEU A 210 2.47 0.44 -9.01
N ALA A 211 1.69 -0.22 -9.87
CA ALA A 211 1.60 0.09 -11.29
C ALA A 211 1.10 1.53 -11.53
N LYS A 212 0.05 1.95 -10.82
CA LYS A 212 -0.45 3.34 -10.87
C LYS A 212 0.62 4.34 -10.41
N LEU A 213 1.33 4.05 -9.32
CA LEU A 213 2.39 4.93 -8.83
C LEU A 213 3.53 5.04 -9.83
N ILE A 214 3.96 3.92 -10.46
CA ILE A 214 4.96 3.92 -11.53
C ILE A 214 4.49 4.80 -12.70
N ALA A 215 3.26 4.63 -13.16
CA ALA A 215 2.68 5.44 -14.22
C ALA A 215 2.63 6.93 -13.84
N ARG A 216 2.23 7.24 -12.60
CA ARG A 216 2.07 8.60 -12.10
C ARG A 216 3.38 9.38 -12.04
N ILE A 217 4.45 8.75 -11.57
CA ILE A 217 5.75 9.43 -11.45
C ILE A 217 6.52 9.48 -12.76
N GLY A 218 6.16 8.62 -13.71
CA GLY A 218 6.88 8.44 -14.96
C GLY A 218 8.29 7.87 -14.73
N GLY A 219 8.93 7.44 -15.79
CA GLY A 219 10.31 6.96 -15.78
C GLY A 219 10.82 6.86 -17.20
N GLN A 220 12.04 7.37 -17.45
CA GLN A 220 12.64 7.22 -18.77
C GLN A 220 13.09 5.76 -18.98
N GLY A 221 12.61 5.12 -20.04
CA GLY A 221 13.03 3.76 -20.39
C GLY A 221 12.53 2.66 -19.45
N VAL A 222 11.51 2.94 -18.62
CA VAL A 222 10.90 1.91 -17.76
C VAL A 222 10.11 0.91 -18.62
N ARG A 223 10.36 -0.37 -18.37
CA ARG A 223 9.57 -1.47 -18.92
C ARG A 223 8.81 -2.17 -17.79
N VAL A 224 7.55 -2.50 -18.05
CA VAL A 224 6.71 -3.27 -17.12
C VAL A 224 6.29 -4.57 -17.79
N ASP A 225 6.76 -5.68 -17.26
CA ASP A 225 6.37 -7.02 -17.73
C ASP A 225 5.33 -7.59 -16.76
N LEU A 226 4.16 -7.95 -17.29
CA LEU A 226 3.02 -8.45 -16.53
C LEU A 226 2.85 -9.95 -16.84
N VAL A 227 3.17 -10.80 -15.85
CA VAL A 227 3.16 -12.25 -16.01
C VAL A 227 2.05 -12.85 -15.18
N ALA A 228 1.02 -13.35 -15.85
CA ALA A 228 -0.13 -13.96 -15.20
C ALA A 228 -0.86 -14.95 -16.10
N PRO A 229 -1.52 -15.98 -15.53
CA PRO A 229 -2.47 -16.79 -16.29
C PRO A 229 -3.54 -15.91 -16.95
N PRO A 230 -4.15 -16.33 -18.08
CA PRO A 230 -5.12 -15.51 -18.80
C PRO A 230 -6.27 -14.95 -17.93
N MET A 231 -6.72 -15.71 -16.94
CA MET A 231 -7.81 -15.32 -16.02
C MET A 231 -7.38 -14.35 -14.90
N LEU A 232 -6.07 -14.21 -14.65
CA LEU A 232 -5.50 -13.36 -13.60
C LEU A 232 -4.74 -12.15 -14.16
N LYS A 233 -4.91 -11.81 -15.43
CA LYS A 233 -4.27 -10.66 -16.07
C LYS A 233 -4.61 -9.35 -15.37
N MET A 234 -3.67 -8.42 -15.47
CA MET A 234 -3.86 -7.05 -15.00
C MET A 234 -5.11 -6.42 -15.66
N PRO A 235 -5.95 -5.69 -14.92
CA PRO A 235 -7.07 -4.96 -15.52
C PRO A 235 -6.61 -4.02 -16.63
N ALA A 236 -7.32 -4.05 -17.77
CA ALA A 236 -6.95 -3.29 -18.96
C ALA A 236 -6.76 -1.79 -18.69
N ALA A 237 -7.58 -1.19 -17.81
CA ALA A 237 -7.46 0.21 -17.44
C ALA A 237 -6.10 0.56 -16.82
N ILE A 238 -5.51 -0.34 -16.04
CA ILE A 238 -4.17 -0.13 -15.45
C ILE A 238 -3.08 -0.29 -16.51
N VAL A 239 -3.23 -1.27 -17.41
CA VAL A 239 -2.32 -1.46 -18.54
C VAL A 239 -2.30 -0.22 -19.43
N GLU A 240 -3.48 0.33 -19.75
CA GLU A 240 -3.60 1.56 -20.54
C GLU A 240 -3.01 2.77 -19.82
N THR A 241 -3.18 2.87 -18.50
CA THR A 241 -2.55 3.93 -17.68
C THR A 241 -1.03 3.88 -17.78
N LEU A 242 -0.41 2.69 -17.70
CA LEU A 242 1.03 2.52 -17.86
C LEU A 242 1.49 2.92 -19.27
N ARG A 243 0.77 2.47 -20.32
CA ARG A 243 1.08 2.80 -21.73
C ARG A 243 0.93 4.30 -22.00
N ALA A 244 -0.13 4.92 -21.50
CA ALA A 244 -0.34 6.36 -21.62
C ALA A 244 0.74 7.20 -20.93
N ALA A 245 1.35 6.67 -19.88
CA ALA A 245 2.51 7.26 -19.20
C ALA A 245 3.84 7.05 -19.97
N GLY A 246 3.81 6.43 -21.15
CA GLY A 246 4.98 6.23 -22.01
C GLY A 246 5.81 4.97 -21.69
N MET A 247 5.28 4.05 -20.89
CA MET A 247 5.99 2.82 -20.54
C MET A 247 5.81 1.74 -21.57
N VAL A 248 6.85 0.93 -21.76
CA VAL A 248 6.77 -0.30 -22.56
C VAL A 248 6.13 -1.38 -21.69
N VAL A 249 4.93 -1.83 -22.04
CA VAL A 249 4.20 -2.86 -21.30
C VAL A 249 4.09 -4.13 -22.11
N ARG A 250 4.60 -5.24 -21.58
CA ARG A 250 4.43 -6.59 -22.11
C ARG A 250 3.51 -7.38 -21.20
N GLU A 251 2.58 -8.12 -21.78
CA GLU A 251 1.71 -9.06 -21.07
C GLU A 251 2.03 -10.47 -21.61
N THR A 252 2.31 -11.42 -20.72
CA THR A 252 2.64 -12.81 -21.05
C THR A 252 2.18 -13.76 -19.93
N ASP A 253 2.07 -15.04 -20.23
CA ASP A 253 1.89 -16.12 -19.26
C ASP A 253 3.19 -16.96 -19.08
N SER A 254 4.29 -16.54 -19.72
CA SER A 254 5.58 -17.22 -19.68
C SER A 254 6.63 -16.41 -18.90
N LEU A 255 7.16 -16.98 -17.82
CA LEU A 255 8.30 -16.42 -17.08
C LEU A 255 9.59 -16.41 -17.92
N ASP A 256 9.71 -17.38 -18.82
CA ASP A 256 10.90 -17.56 -19.65
C ASP A 256 11.15 -16.37 -20.57
N ASP A 257 10.07 -15.68 -20.96
CA ASP A 257 10.15 -14.56 -21.87
C ASP A 257 10.72 -13.27 -21.26
N VAL A 258 10.73 -13.18 -19.92
CA VAL A 258 10.95 -11.90 -19.20
C VAL A 258 12.03 -11.97 -18.13
N LEU A 259 12.24 -13.14 -17.53
CA LEU A 259 13.01 -13.26 -16.29
C LEU A 259 14.47 -12.83 -16.43
N ALA A 260 15.10 -13.16 -17.57
CA ALA A 260 16.49 -12.82 -17.84
C ALA A 260 16.75 -11.30 -17.97
N ASP A 261 15.71 -10.53 -18.30
CA ASP A 261 15.78 -9.08 -18.48
C ASP A 261 15.31 -8.31 -17.23
N SER A 262 14.73 -9.00 -16.24
CA SER A 262 14.11 -8.38 -15.07
C SER A 262 15.14 -7.79 -14.12
N ASP A 263 14.95 -6.53 -13.74
CA ASP A 263 15.72 -5.85 -12.68
C ASP A 263 15.02 -5.94 -11.34
N VAL A 264 13.68 -5.89 -11.38
CA VAL A 264 12.80 -6.00 -10.22
C VAL A 264 11.77 -7.08 -10.51
N ILE A 265 11.70 -8.08 -9.66
CA ILE A 265 10.71 -9.16 -9.73
C ILE A 265 9.77 -9.00 -8.53
N TYR A 266 8.53 -8.56 -8.81
CA TYR A 266 7.50 -8.39 -7.80
C TYR A 266 6.54 -9.58 -7.87
N TRP A 267 6.68 -10.50 -6.91
CA TRP A 267 5.92 -11.74 -6.90
C TRP A 267 4.70 -11.63 -5.99
N THR A 268 3.55 -12.12 -6.43
CA THR A 268 2.33 -12.18 -5.61
C THR A 268 1.77 -13.59 -5.58
N ARG A 269 1.12 -13.94 -4.48
CA ARG A 269 0.38 -15.20 -4.39
C ARG A 269 -0.91 -15.15 -5.19
N VAL A 270 -1.37 -16.31 -5.67
CA VAL A 270 -2.74 -16.47 -6.14
C VAL A 270 -3.67 -16.47 -4.92
N GLN A 271 -4.67 -15.58 -4.92
CA GLN A 271 -5.57 -15.37 -3.78
C GLN A 271 -6.73 -16.36 -3.81
N GLU A 272 -6.59 -17.52 -3.14
CA GLU A 272 -7.60 -18.59 -3.05
C GLU A 272 -8.99 -18.05 -2.66
N GLU A 273 -9.02 -17.09 -1.75
CA GLU A 273 -10.23 -16.47 -1.22
C GLU A 273 -11.02 -15.63 -2.23
N ARG A 274 -10.49 -15.45 -3.46
CA ARG A 274 -11.13 -14.71 -4.56
C ARG A 274 -11.75 -15.62 -5.63
N PHE A 275 -11.58 -16.92 -5.52
CA PHE A 275 -12.15 -17.88 -6.46
C PHE A 275 -13.47 -18.42 -5.93
N GLU A 276 -14.51 -18.40 -6.77
CA GLU A 276 -15.79 -19.03 -6.48
C GLU A 276 -15.68 -20.54 -6.65
N ASP A 277 -14.93 -21.01 -7.66
CA ASP A 277 -14.65 -22.42 -7.89
C ASP A 277 -13.22 -22.78 -7.47
N ARG A 278 -13.12 -23.73 -6.53
CA ARG A 278 -11.84 -24.25 -6.07
C ARG A 278 -11.06 -24.99 -7.16
N ALA A 279 -11.75 -25.61 -8.14
CA ALA A 279 -11.10 -26.32 -9.23
C ALA A 279 -10.31 -25.34 -10.14
N GLU A 280 -10.82 -24.13 -10.36
CA GLU A 280 -10.10 -23.08 -11.09
C GLU A 280 -8.82 -22.67 -10.37
N TYR A 281 -8.89 -22.48 -9.04
CA TYR A 281 -7.72 -22.19 -8.21
C TYR A 281 -6.69 -23.31 -8.27
N ASP A 282 -7.13 -24.58 -8.08
CA ASP A 282 -6.24 -25.73 -8.08
C ASP A 282 -5.53 -25.94 -9.43
N ALA A 283 -6.15 -25.52 -10.53
CA ALA A 283 -5.56 -25.62 -11.88
C ALA A 283 -4.40 -24.63 -12.11
N ILE A 284 -4.33 -23.53 -11.34
CA ILE A 284 -3.37 -22.44 -11.60
C ILE A 284 -2.41 -22.15 -10.44
N LYS A 285 -2.71 -22.61 -9.22
CA LYS A 285 -1.92 -22.30 -8.01
C LYS A 285 -0.45 -22.69 -8.12
N ASP A 286 -0.15 -23.76 -8.87
CA ASP A 286 1.20 -24.31 -9.03
C ASP A 286 1.88 -23.81 -10.33
N GLY A 287 1.21 -22.97 -11.12
CA GLY A 287 1.72 -22.49 -12.41
C GLY A 287 2.88 -21.50 -12.29
N PHE A 288 2.95 -20.80 -11.14
CA PHE A 288 3.99 -19.78 -10.90
C PHE A 288 4.58 -19.98 -9.51
N ILE A 289 5.68 -20.72 -9.44
CA ILE A 289 6.43 -20.91 -8.18
C ILE A 289 7.84 -20.38 -8.37
N MET A 290 8.25 -19.40 -7.56
CA MET A 290 9.61 -18.93 -7.51
C MET A 290 10.47 -19.91 -6.72
N THR A 291 11.37 -20.60 -7.40
CA THR A 291 12.33 -21.53 -6.82
C THR A 291 13.76 -21.07 -7.04
N PRO A 292 14.78 -21.61 -6.33
CA PRO A 292 16.18 -21.26 -6.60
C PRO A 292 16.61 -21.43 -8.07
N PRO A 293 16.23 -22.52 -8.78
CA PRO A 293 16.53 -22.65 -10.21
C PRO A 293 15.82 -21.58 -11.08
N VAL A 294 14.61 -21.17 -10.72
CA VAL A 294 13.89 -20.09 -11.44
C VAL A 294 14.61 -18.76 -11.18
N LEU A 295 14.92 -18.43 -9.92
CA LEU A 295 15.63 -17.20 -9.59
C LEU A 295 17.03 -17.13 -10.19
N ALA A 296 17.71 -18.28 -10.36
CA ALA A 296 19.03 -18.34 -11.00
C ALA A 296 19.03 -17.86 -12.48
N ARG A 297 17.88 -17.82 -13.12
CA ARG A 297 17.71 -17.33 -14.51
C ARG A 297 17.56 -15.81 -14.61
N ALA A 298 17.27 -15.15 -13.49
CA ALA A 298 17.21 -13.69 -13.43
C ALA A 298 18.61 -13.07 -13.39
N LYS A 299 18.70 -11.76 -13.62
CA LYS A 299 19.96 -11.01 -13.49
C LYS A 299 20.58 -11.23 -12.11
N ALA A 300 21.91 -11.20 -12.04
CA ALA A 300 22.65 -11.37 -10.79
C ALA A 300 22.35 -10.27 -9.77
N ASP A 301 22.01 -9.07 -10.24
CA ASP A 301 21.67 -7.90 -9.45
C ASP A 301 20.15 -7.62 -9.40
N ALA A 302 19.31 -8.53 -9.93
CA ALA A 302 17.86 -8.43 -9.78
C ALA A 302 17.45 -8.45 -8.30
N ILE A 303 16.33 -7.83 -7.98
CA ILE A 303 15.72 -7.93 -6.66
C ILE A 303 14.40 -8.68 -6.73
N LEU A 304 14.19 -9.60 -5.77
CA LEU A 304 12.95 -10.35 -5.59
C LEU A 304 12.17 -9.76 -4.43
N MET A 305 11.00 -9.23 -4.73
CA MET A 305 10.08 -8.57 -3.82
C MET A 305 8.80 -9.40 -3.64
N HIS A 306 8.15 -9.29 -2.48
CA HIS A 306 6.88 -9.93 -2.20
C HIS A 306 6.12 -9.15 -1.10
N PRO A 307 4.83 -8.81 -1.28
CA PRO A 307 4.08 -8.03 -0.27
C PRO A 307 3.68 -8.84 0.96
N LEU A 308 3.93 -10.15 0.95
CA LEU A 308 3.54 -11.11 1.97
C LEU A 308 2.01 -11.13 2.26
N PRO A 309 1.40 -12.21 2.75
CA PRO A 309 2.06 -13.48 3.14
C PRO A 309 2.44 -14.35 1.94
N ARG A 310 3.49 -15.14 2.11
CA ARG A 310 3.80 -16.27 1.25
C ARG A 310 2.92 -17.47 1.62
N LYS A 311 2.60 -18.30 0.63
CA LYS A 311 2.04 -19.64 0.83
C LYS A 311 2.92 -20.68 0.11
N HIS A 312 2.56 -21.03 -1.14
CA HIS A 312 3.21 -22.07 -1.94
C HIS A 312 3.92 -21.52 -3.17
N GLU A 313 3.76 -20.24 -3.45
CA GLU A 313 4.31 -19.57 -4.64
C GLU A 313 5.79 -19.25 -4.55
N MET A 314 6.44 -19.55 -3.42
CA MET A 314 7.89 -19.33 -3.21
C MET A 314 8.51 -20.51 -2.49
N GLY A 315 9.75 -20.88 -2.91
CA GLY A 315 10.48 -21.98 -2.33
C GLY A 315 10.13 -23.33 -2.93
N THR A 316 10.19 -24.36 -2.12
CA THR A 316 9.83 -25.73 -2.47
C THR A 316 8.82 -26.29 -1.45
N PRO A 317 8.08 -27.36 -1.77
CA PRO A 317 7.18 -27.97 -0.79
C PRO A 317 7.89 -28.46 0.49
N ALA A 318 9.16 -28.80 0.40
CA ALA A 318 9.98 -29.25 1.53
C ALA A 318 10.61 -28.07 2.30
N ASP A 319 10.86 -26.94 1.63
CA ASP A 319 11.54 -25.77 2.20
C ASP A 319 11.04 -24.49 1.52
N HIS A 320 10.02 -23.88 2.09
CA HIS A 320 9.42 -22.63 1.59
C HIS A 320 10.32 -21.40 1.88
N ASP A 321 11.29 -21.52 2.78
CA ASP A 321 12.20 -20.45 3.18
C ASP A 321 13.54 -20.49 2.42
N ILE A 322 13.74 -21.47 1.54
CA ILE A 322 15.02 -21.67 0.83
C ILE A 322 15.54 -20.43 0.10
N LEU A 323 14.64 -19.54 -0.32
CA LEU A 323 14.99 -18.28 -0.99
C LEU A 323 15.46 -17.18 -0.03
N ASP A 324 15.21 -17.32 1.28
CA ASP A 324 15.54 -16.27 2.27
C ASP A 324 17.05 -16.03 2.38
N ALA A 325 17.86 -17.04 2.03
CA ALA A 325 19.32 -16.95 2.00
C ALA A 325 19.87 -16.28 0.71
N ASP A 326 19.07 -16.12 -0.34
CA ASP A 326 19.51 -15.45 -1.57
C ASP A 326 19.55 -13.93 -1.34
N PRO A 327 20.68 -13.25 -1.58
CA PRO A 327 20.82 -11.80 -1.35
C PRO A 327 19.87 -10.96 -2.20
N ARG A 328 19.32 -11.50 -3.29
CA ARG A 328 18.32 -10.84 -4.14
C ARG A 328 16.91 -10.86 -3.51
N ALA A 329 16.63 -11.74 -2.56
CA ALA A 329 15.37 -11.85 -1.86
C ALA A 329 15.24 -10.72 -0.81
N VAL A 330 14.66 -9.58 -1.20
CA VAL A 330 14.62 -8.37 -0.37
C VAL A 330 13.29 -8.15 0.35
N TYR A 331 12.36 -9.10 0.33
CA TYR A 331 11.01 -8.91 0.85
C TYR A 331 10.95 -8.64 2.38
N PHE A 332 11.89 -9.10 3.19
CA PHE A 332 11.95 -8.70 4.59
C PHE A 332 12.51 -7.29 4.77
N ARG A 333 13.44 -6.87 3.90
CA ARG A 333 13.86 -5.46 3.83
C ARG A 333 12.70 -4.57 3.37
N GLN A 334 11.92 -5.03 2.40
CA GLN A 334 10.69 -4.38 1.96
C GLN A 334 9.71 -4.20 3.14
N MET A 335 9.53 -5.20 3.99
CA MET A 335 8.69 -5.09 5.20
C MET A 335 9.24 -4.06 6.20
N GLU A 336 10.54 -4.09 6.47
CA GLU A 336 11.20 -3.09 7.33
C GLU A 336 11.03 -1.68 6.76
N ASN A 337 11.24 -1.51 5.46
CA ASN A 337 11.03 -0.23 4.76
C ASN A 337 9.60 0.28 4.93
N GLY A 338 8.62 -0.61 5.02
CA GLY A 338 7.23 -0.25 5.28
C GLY A 338 7.04 0.52 6.58
N MET A 339 7.74 0.14 7.64
CA MET A 339 7.71 0.89 8.90
C MET A 339 8.34 2.29 8.73
N PHE A 340 9.49 2.38 8.07
CA PHE A 340 10.18 3.67 7.89
C PHE A 340 9.41 4.63 6.97
N VAL A 341 8.81 4.14 5.89
CA VAL A 341 7.95 4.95 5.01
C VAL A 341 6.73 5.46 5.79
N ARG A 342 6.11 4.62 6.62
CA ARG A 342 5.00 5.05 7.48
C ARG A 342 5.45 6.05 8.55
N MET A 343 6.65 5.90 9.11
CA MET A 343 7.24 6.93 9.98
C MET A 343 7.37 8.27 9.25
N ALA A 344 7.94 8.27 8.04
CA ALA A 344 8.10 9.49 7.24
C ALA A 344 6.74 10.14 6.93
N LEU A 345 5.75 9.37 6.48
CA LEU A 345 4.40 9.88 6.23
C LEU A 345 3.76 10.47 7.47
N LEU A 346 3.75 9.74 8.59
CA LEU A 346 3.16 10.21 9.85
C LEU A 346 3.83 11.49 10.34
N ALA A 347 5.16 11.55 10.34
CA ALA A 347 5.87 12.75 10.74
C ALA A 347 5.56 13.94 9.81
N LYS A 348 5.50 13.71 8.48
CA LYS A 348 5.19 14.77 7.50
C LYS A 348 3.75 15.27 7.63
N VAL A 349 2.75 14.38 7.75
CA VAL A 349 1.35 14.83 7.85
C VAL A 349 1.03 15.47 9.20
N LEU A 350 1.76 15.13 10.28
CA LEU A 350 1.55 15.65 11.62
C LEU A 350 2.41 16.86 11.97
N ARG A 351 3.59 17.03 11.35
CA ARG A 351 4.60 18.04 11.71
C ARG A 351 5.19 18.81 10.52
N GLY A 352 4.90 18.42 9.28
CA GLY A 352 5.38 19.14 8.10
C GLY A 352 6.90 18.98 7.85
N ALA A 353 7.64 20.07 7.84
CA ALA A 353 9.02 20.12 7.32
C ALA A 353 10.12 19.59 8.26
N TYR A 354 9.82 19.23 9.50
CA TYR A 354 10.84 18.90 10.53
C TYR A 354 11.42 17.48 10.45
N VAL A 355 11.28 16.78 9.30
CA VAL A 355 11.78 15.41 9.12
C VAL A 355 12.70 15.32 7.92
#